data_e59b3ef251c6674cf670af4befcafb84
#
_entry.id   e59b3ef251c6674cf670af4befcafb84
#
_cell.length_a   1.000
_cell.length_b   1.000
_cell.length_c   1.000
_cell.angle_alpha   90.00
_cell.angle_beta   90.00
_cell.angle_gamma   90.00
#
_symmetry.space_group_name_H-M   'P 1'
#
loop_
_entity.id
_entity.type
_entity.pdbx_description
1 polymer ?
#
loop_
_entity_poly.entity_id
_entity_poly.type
_entity_poly.pdbx_seq_one_letter_code
_entity_poly.pdbx_strand_id
1 'polypeptide(L)'
;MVYEERDYRIKAGKLAQFVKIYGEYGLPLQKKHLGTFVAYFTTEIGELNHVVALWGYESLGDRETRRKAMLADPEWQTYLDRVTDLIDIQTTRILNPVSYSPLQ
;
A
#
# COMPACT_ATOMS: atom_id res chain seq x y z
N MET A 1 16.06 -6.83 4.84
CA MET A 1 14.77 -6.58 4.13
C MET A 1 14.82 -5.25 3.37
N VAL A 2 13.99 -5.11 2.39
CA VAL A 2 13.69 -3.81 1.77
C VAL A 2 12.26 -3.42 2.13
N TYR A 3 12.00 -2.13 2.14
CA TYR A 3 10.66 -1.62 2.47
C TYR A 3 10.10 -0.81 1.31
N GLU A 4 8.81 -0.98 1.06
CA GLU A 4 8.10 -0.19 0.08
C GLU A 4 7.19 0.79 0.81
N GLU A 5 7.37 2.08 0.52
CA GLU A 5 6.45 3.12 0.97
C GLU A 5 5.55 3.48 -0.21
N ARG A 6 4.25 3.28 -0.04
CA ARG A 6 3.27 3.66 -1.04
C ARG A 6 2.48 4.84 -0.50
N ASP A 7 2.59 5.96 -1.18
CA ASP A 7 1.97 7.22 -0.78
C ASP A 7 0.96 7.61 -1.85
N TYR A 8 -0.33 7.60 -1.50
CA TYR A 8 -1.40 7.92 -2.42
C TYR A 8 -2.13 9.17 -1.95
N ARG A 9 -2.34 10.10 -2.88
CA ARG A 9 -3.27 11.20 -2.65
C ARG A 9 -4.67 10.78 -3.09
N ILE A 10 -5.60 10.82 -2.15
CA ILE A 10 -7.00 10.49 -2.39
C ILE A 10 -7.74 11.79 -2.73
N LYS A 11 -8.75 11.72 -3.59
CA LYS A 11 -9.56 12.88 -3.95
C LYS A 11 -10.21 13.47 -2.71
N ALA A 12 -10.29 14.80 -2.67
CA ALA A 12 -10.88 15.53 -1.53
C ALA A 12 -12.29 15.02 -1.25
N GLY A 13 -12.58 14.77 0.03
CA GLY A 13 -13.88 14.25 0.48
C GLY A 13 -14.04 12.75 0.35
N LYS A 14 -13.04 12.04 -0.18
CA LYS A 14 -13.12 10.59 -0.43
C LYS A 14 -12.22 9.75 0.48
N LEU A 15 -11.48 10.38 1.39
CA LEU A 15 -10.50 9.65 2.21
C LEU A 15 -11.16 8.57 3.09
N ALA A 16 -12.23 8.93 3.81
CA ALA A 16 -12.90 7.98 4.69
C ALA A 16 -13.46 6.78 3.92
N GLN A 17 -14.02 7.03 2.73
CA GLN A 17 -14.52 5.97 1.86
C GLN A 17 -13.38 5.05 1.40
N PHE A 18 -12.25 5.62 0.97
CA PHE A 18 -11.10 4.84 0.57
C PHE A 18 -10.57 3.97 1.71
N VAL A 19 -10.37 4.56 2.89
CA VAL A 19 -9.87 3.83 4.07
C VAL A 19 -10.78 2.65 4.41
N LYS A 20 -12.08 2.86 4.35
CA LYS A 20 -13.05 1.80 4.63
C LYS A 20 -12.97 0.66 3.61
N ILE A 21 -13.01 0.99 2.32
CA ILE A 21 -12.98 -0.01 1.24
C ILE A 21 -11.65 -0.76 1.25
N TYR A 22 -10.55 -0.05 1.42
CA TYR A 22 -9.24 -0.69 1.50
C TYR A 22 -9.17 -1.68 2.67
N GLY A 23 -9.61 -1.27 3.86
CA GLY A 23 -9.58 -2.14 5.03
C GLY A 23 -10.44 -3.39 4.89
N GLU A 24 -11.58 -3.29 4.21
CA GLU A 24 -12.50 -4.41 4.02
C GLU A 24 -12.08 -5.36 2.89
N TYR A 25 -11.56 -4.83 1.78
CA TYR A 25 -11.33 -5.61 0.56
C TYR A 25 -9.86 -5.64 0.12
N GLY A 26 -9.18 -4.50 0.15
CA GLY A 26 -7.80 -4.41 -0.36
C GLY A 26 -6.78 -5.02 0.58
N LEU A 27 -6.84 -4.68 1.86
CA LEU A 27 -5.88 -5.15 2.85
C LEU A 27 -5.85 -6.67 2.99
N PRO A 28 -6.99 -7.39 3.08
CA PRO A 28 -6.95 -8.85 3.14
C PRO A 28 -6.26 -9.49 1.92
N LEU A 29 -6.50 -8.96 0.73
CA LEU A 29 -5.84 -9.44 -0.49
C LEU A 29 -4.34 -9.16 -0.45
N GLN A 30 -3.95 -7.97 -0.02
CA GLN A 30 -2.54 -7.62 0.09
C GLN A 30 -1.84 -8.45 1.16
N LYS A 31 -2.48 -8.71 2.30
CA LYS A 31 -1.92 -9.62 3.33
C LYS A 31 -1.75 -11.04 2.82
N LYS A 32 -2.65 -11.50 1.94
CA LYS A 32 -2.57 -12.83 1.34
C LYS A 32 -1.36 -12.96 0.41
N HIS A 33 -1.05 -11.93 -0.36
CA HIS A 33 -0.08 -12.00 -1.45
C HIS A 33 1.24 -11.30 -1.14
N LEU A 34 1.22 -10.17 -0.45
CA LEU A 34 2.40 -9.34 -0.24
C LEU A 34 3.22 -9.83 0.97
N GLY A 35 4.27 -9.09 1.28
CA GLY A 35 5.18 -9.43 2.37
C GLY A 35 4.65 -9.02 3.74
N THR A 36 5.52 -8.43 4.55
CA THR A 36 5.17 -8.00 5.91
C THR A 36 4.44 -6.67 5.88
N PHE A 37 3.21 -6.66 6.37
CA PHE A 37 2.48 -5.41 6.58
C PHE A 37 3.04 -4.71 7.80
N VAL A 38 3.68 -3.54 7.60
CA VAL A 38 4.35 -2.80 8.68
C VAL A 38 3.43 -1.75 9.27
N ALA A 39 2.85 -0.88 8.42
CA ALA A 39 2.03 0.23 8.90
C ALA A 39 1.18 0.83 7.79
N TYR A 40 0.13 1.55 8.19
CA TYR A 40 -0.71 2.31 7.28
C TYR A 40 -1.17 3.58 7.99
N PHE A 41 -0.95 4.73 7.37
CA PHE A 41 -1.20 6.04 7.98
C PHE A 41 -2.08 6.90 7.10
N THR A 42 -2.78 7.85 7.73
CA THR A 42 -3.37 9.00 7.04
C THR A 42 -2.69 10.27 7.54
N THR A 43 -2.69 11.32 6.72
CA THR A 43 -2.13 12.60 7.13
C THR A 43 -3.10 13.35 8.05
N GLU A 44 -2.65 13.71 9.25
CA GLU A 44 -3.42 14.58 10.15
C GLU A 44 -3.15 16.05 9.84
N ILE A 45 -1.87 16.43 9.74
CA ILE A 45 -1.42 17.79 9.46
C ILE A 45 -0.37 17.72 8.36
N GLY A 46 -0.48 18.58 7.37
CA GLY A 46 0.43 18.62 6.22
C GLY A 46 -0.34 18.40 4.93
N GLU A 47 0.18 17.54 4.05
CA GLU A 47 -0.52 17.20 2.81
C GLU A 47 -1.73 16.32 3.12
N LEU A 48 -2.91 16.92 3.09
CA LEU A 48 -4.15 16.24 3.45
C LEU A 48 -4.57 15.23 2.38
N ASN A 49 -5.43 14.31 2.80
CA ASN A 49 -6.00 13.24 1.94
C ASN A 49 -4.98 12.22 1.46
N HIS A 50 -3.81 12.15 2.08
CA HIS A 50 -2.84 11.10 1.79
C HIS A 50 -3.04 9.88 2.67
N VAL A 51 -2.83 8.71 2.09
CA VAL A 51 -2.64 7.44 2.80
C VAL A 51 -1.22 6.98 2.52
N VAL A 52 -0.54 6.49 3.54
CA VAL A 52 0.85 6.03 3.42
C VAL A 52 0.94 4.62 3.98
N ALA A 53 1.26 3.66 3.10
CA ALA A 53 1.44 2.27 3.46
C ALA A 53 2.93 1.92 3.51
N LEU A 54 3.32 1.07 4.45
CA LEU A 54 4.67 0.55 4.55
C LEU A 54 4.63 -0.98 4.57
N TRP A 55 5.28 -1.59 3.58
CA TRP A 55 5.39 -3.04 3.43
C TRP A 55 6.85 -3.46 3.42
N GLY A 56 7.14 -4.60 4.08
CA GLY A 56 8.49 -5.17 4.08
C GLY A 56 8.57 -6.42 3.21
N TYR A 57 9.70 -6.58 2.52
CA TYR A 57 10.00 -7.74 1.68
C TYR A 57 11.42 -8.21 1.94
N GLU A 58 11.67 -9.51 1.76
CA GLU A 58 13.01 -10.06 1.90
C GLU A 58 13.99 -9.46 0.88
N SER A 59 13.51 -9.18 -0.33
CA SER A 59 14.29 -8.62 -1.44
C SER A 59 13.35 -8.00 -2.48
N LEU A 60 13.92 -7.28 -3.45
CA LEU A 60 13.15 -6.79 -4.60
C LEU A 60 12.58 -7.94 -5.43
N GLY A 61 13.33 -9.03 -5.57
CA GLY A 61 12.84 -10.22 -6.28
C GLY A 61 11.65 -10.85 -5.58
N ASP A 62 11.68 -10.93 -4.25
CA ASP A 62 10.55 -11.40 -3.45
C ASP A 62 9.32 -10.51 -3.68
N ARG A 63 9.51 -9.20 -3.68
CA ARG A 63 8.43 -8.24 -3.97
C ARG A 63 7.80 -8.50 -5.34
N GLU A 64 8.64 -8.65 -6.37
CA GLU A 64 8.15 -8.88 -7.74
C GLU A 64 7.33 -10.16 -7.83
N THR A 65 7.79 -11.25 -7.24
CA THR A 65 7.09 -12.53 -7.24
C THR A 65 5.73 -12.41 -6.58
N ARG A 66 5.68 -11.77 -5.42
CA ARG A 66 4.44 -11.60 -4.66
C ARG A 66 3.45 -10.68 -5.37
N ARG A 67 3.93 -9.59 -5.97
CA ARG A 67 3.07 -8.68 -6.72
C ARG A 67 2.48 -9.35 -7.96
N LYS A 68 3.24 -10.18 -8.65
CA LYS A 68 2.72 -10.95 -9.80
C LYS A 68 1.55 -11.85 -9.38
N ALA A 69 1.69 -12.54 -8.24
CA ALA A 69 0.62 -13.39 -7.72
C ALA A 69 -0.64 -12.58 -7.39
N MET A 70 -0.47 -11.41 -6.78
CA MET A 70 -1.60 -10.52 -6.47
C MET A 70 -2.29 -10.02 -7.74
N LEU A 71 -1.51 -9.58 -8.73
CA LEU A 71 -2.06 -9.07 -9.99
C LEU A 71 -2.78 -10.16 -10.80
N ALA A 72 -2.43 -11.43 -10.60
CA ALA A 72 -3.10 -12.56 -11.24
C ALA A 72 -4.38 -12.98 -10.51
N ASP A 73 -4.63 -12.49 -9.32
CA ASP A 73 -5.83 -12.80 -8.54
C ASP A 73 -7.01 -11.97 -9.07
N PRO A 74 -8.09 -12.60 -9.56
CA PRO A 74 -9.25 -11.85 -10.08
C PRO A 74 -9.89 -10.92 -9.04
N GLU A 75 -9.80 -11.24 -7.75
CA GLU A 75 -10.36 -10.41 -6.70
C GLU A 75 -9.61 -9.07 -6.59
N TRP A 76 -8.33 -9.03 -6.97
CA TRP A 76 -7.56 -7.79 -6.97
C TRP A 76 -8.14 -6.78 -7.96
N GLN A 77 -8.50 -7.22 -9.18
CA GLN A 77 -9.13 -6.35 -10.16
C GLN A 77 -10.50 -5.86 -9.68
N THR A 78 -11.27 -6.72 -9.02
CA THR A 78 -12.57 -6.34 -8.43
C THR A 78 -12.38 -5.24 -7.38
N TYR A 79 -11.35 -5.36 -6.53
CA TYR A 79 -11.01 -4.33 -5.56
C TYR A 79 -10.60 -3.02 -6.26
N LEU A 80 -9.73 -3.08 -7.26
CA LEU A 80 -9.29 -1.89 -8.00
C LEU A 80 -10.46 -1.13 -8.60
N ASP A 81 -11.45 -1.84 -9.16
CA ASP A 81 -12.64 -1.22 -9.73
C ASP A 81 -13.43 -0.41 -8.69
N ARG A 82 -13.30 -0.76 -7.41
CA ARG A 82 -13.97 -0.02 -6.32
C ARG A 82 -13.26 1.28 -5.92
N VAL A 83 -11.94 1.37 -6.12
CA VAL A 83 -11.13 2.45 -5.55
C VAL A 83 -10.43 3.34 -6.58
N THR A 84 -10.30 2.89 -7.84
CA THR A 84 -9.53 3.63 -8.85
C THR A 84 -10.00 5.09 -9.00
N ASP A 85 -11.30 5.33 -8.98
CA ASP A 85 -11.85 6.67 -9.13
C ASP A 85 -11.64 7.55 -7.89
N LEU A 86 -11.24 6.98 -6.77
CA LEU A 86 -11.00 7.71 -5.53
C LEU A 86 -9.57 8.23 -5.43
N ILE A 87 -8.65 7.66 -6.22
CA ILE A 87 -7.22 7.95 -6.15
C ILE A 87 -6.87 9.04 -7.16
N ASP A 88 -6.13 10.04 -6.70
CA ASP A 88 -5.67 11.15 -7.54
C ASP A 88 -4.23 10.91 -8.01
N ILE A 89 -3.30 10.67 -7.08
CA ILE A 89 -1.88 10.44 -7.38
C ILE A 89 -1.37 9.24 -6.60
N GLN A 90 -0.53 8.42 -7.24
CA GLN A 90 0.17 7.31 -6.61
C GLN A 90 1.67 7.53 -6.69
N THR A 91 2.36 7.37 -5.56
CA THR A 91 3.81 7.45 -5.48
C THR A 91 4.33 6.25 -4.71
N THR A 92 5.45 5.68 -5.16
CA THR A 92 6.08 4.52 -4.51
C THR A 92 7.57 4.78 -4.37
N ARG A 93 8.12 4.42 -3.20
CA ARG A 93 9.56 4.42 -2.96
C ARG A 93 10.00 3.08 -2.38
N ILE A 94 11.18 2.62 -2.80
CA ILE A 94 11.84 1.48 -2.17
C ILE A 94 12.90 2.03 -1.23
N LEU A 95 12.86 1.59 0.02
CA LEU A 95 13.70 2.10 1.11
C LEU A 95 14.60 0.97 1.62
N ASN A 96 15.88 1.30 1.85
CA ASN A 96 16.82 0.37 2.46
C ASN A 96 17.11 0.82 3.88
N PRO A 97 16.96 -0.06 4.88
CA PRO A 97 17.29 0.32 6.26
C PRO A 97 18.79 0.54 6.40
N VAL A 98 19.15 1.59 7.14
CA VAL A 98 20.55 1.78 7.57
C VAL A 98 20.82 0.88 8.78
N SER A 99 22.12 0.67 9.11
CA SER A 99 22.52 -0.30 10.15
C SER A 99 21.89 -0.05 11.52
N TYR A 100 21.57 1.18 11.84
CA TYR A 100 20.99 1.57 13.15
C TYR A 100 19.46 1.77 13.08
N SER A 101 18.80 1.39 11.98
CA SER A 101 17.34 1.48 11.92
C SER A 101 16.72 0.40 12.80
N PRO A 102 15.66 0.72 13.58
CA PRO A 102 14.89 -0.32 14.29
C PRO A 102 14.29 -1.36 13.36
N LEU A 103 13.94 -0.95 12.14
CA LEU A 103 13.51 -1.86 11.08
C LEU A 103 14.71 -2.24 10.24
N GLN A 104 14.98 -3.53 10.16
CA GLN A 104 16.11 -4.07 9.39
C GLN A 104 15.68 -4.90 8.21
#